data_68895428efd8d6d4122ff1a92cee6597
#
_entry.id   68895428efd8d6d4122ff1a92cee6597
#
_cell.length_a   1.000
_cell.length_b   1.000
_cell.length_c   1.000
_cell.angle_alpha   90.00
_cell.angle_beta   90.00
_cell.angle_gamma   90.00
#
_symmetry.space_group_name_H-M   'P 1'
#
loop_
_entity.id
_entity.type
_entity.pdbx_description
1 polymer ?
#
loop_
_entity_poly.entity_id
_entity_poly.type
_entity_poly.pdbx_seq_one_letter_code
_entity_poly.pdbx_strand_id
1 'polypeptide(L)'
;AKEAGATHAINASEVDPVSALRDLTGGGATDVFEAVGSEKALGQAYSATCKGGRTITVGLPSPGSELRIPALSLVAEERQLLGSYMGSCIPKRDIPRFLELSREGHLQIDVLNSRFITLDQVNEGFDALAQGEVARQIIKFDI
;
A
#
# COMPACT_ATOMS: atom_id res chain seq x y z
N ALA A 1 0.04 6.86 -9.08
CA ALA A 1 0.11 5.41 -9.32
C ALA A 1 0.58 5.11 -10.75
N LYS A 2 -0.08 5.67 -11.79
CA LYS A 2 0.30 5.39 -13.21
C LYS A 2 1.73 5.83 -13.52
N GLU A 3 2.18 6.96 -13.04
CA GLU A 3 3.57 7.43 -13.19
C GLU A 3 4.60 6.48 -12.54
N ALA A 4 4.18 5.78 -11.49
CA ALA A 4 5.00 4.76 -10.83
C ALA A 4 4.86 3.35 -11.46
N GLY A 5 4.25 3.24 -12.65
CA GLY A 5 4.15 2.00 -13.42
C GLY A 5 2.87 1.19 -13.24
N ALA A 6 1.86 1.69 -12.53
CA ALA A 6 0.59 0.99 -12.42
C ALA A 6 -0.16 0.96 -13.76
N THR A 7 -0.60 -0.22 -14.20
CA THR A 7 -1.38 -0.39 -15.42
C THR A 7 -2.79 0.21 -15.31
N HIS A 8 -3.39 0.08 -14.13
CA HIS A 8 -4.72 0.60 -13.79
C HIS A 8 -4.69 1.34 -12.47
N ALA A 9 -5.58 2.30 -12.31
CA ALA A 9 -5.80 3.01 -11.05
C ALA A 9 -7.31 3.13 -10.82
N ILE A 10 -7.74 2.87 -9.59
CA ILE A 10 -9.14 2.97 -9.15
C ILE A 10 -9.20 4.05 -8.08
N ASN A 11 -10.05 5.04 -8.27
CA ASN A 11 -10.30 6.06 -7.26
C ASN A 11 -11.43 5.60 -6.33
N ALA A 12 -11.07 5.17 -5.13
CA ALA A 12 -12.02 4.66 -4.14
C ALA A 12 -12.97 5.73 -3.56
N SER A 13 -12.75 7.03 -3.87
CA SER A 13 -13.70 8.10 -3.53
C SER A 13 -14.84 8.22 -4.53
N GLU A 14 -14.70 7.67 -5.73
CA GLU A 14 -15.66 7.78 -6.84
C GLU A 14 -16.46 6.50 -7.04
N VAL A 15 -15.84 5.35 -6.77
CA VAL A 15 -16.45 4.03 -7.01
C VAL A 15 -16.15 3.06 -5.87
N ASP A 16 -16.95 2.00 -5.76
CA ASP A 16 -16.61 0.88 -4.88
C ASP A 16 -15.36 0.14 -5.41
N PRO A 17 -14.22 0.20 -4.70
CA PRO A 17 -12.97 -0.34 -5.21
C PRO A 17 -12.97 -1.87 -5.34
N VAL A 18 -13.75 -2.57 -4.53
CA VAL A 18 -13.83 -4.03 -4.58
C VAL A 18 -14.55 -4.48 -5.84
N SER A 19 -15.72 -3.90 -6.13
CA SER A 19 -16.49 -4.21 -7.34
C SER A 19 -15.68 -3.85 -8.58
N ALA A 20 -15.14 -2.63 -8.64
CA ALA A 20 -14.36 -2.17 -9.79
C ALA A 20 -13.13 -3.06 -10.06
N LEU A 21 -12.41 -3.51 -9.01
CA LEU A 21 -11.28 -4.40 -9.17
C LEU A 21 -11.72 -5.79 -9.64
N ARG A 22 -12.80 -6.32 -9.07
CA ARG A 22 -13.33 -7.64 -9.46
C ARG A 22 -13.81 -7.66 -10.91
N ASP A 23 -14.45 -6.60 -11.38
CA ASP A 23 -14.87 -6.44 -12.78
C ASP A 23 -13.66 -6.37 -13.71
N LEU A 24 -12.64 -5.59 -13.33
CA LEU A 24 -11.40 -5.45 -14.09
C LEU A 24 -10.61 -6.76 -14.22
N THR A 25 -10.66 -7.62 -13.19
CA THR A 25 -9.85 -8.85 -13.10
C THR A 25 -10.65 -10.13 -13.39
N GLY A 26 -11.95 -10.02 -13.63
CA GLY A 26 -12.80 -11.19 -13.84
C GLY A 26 -13.03 -12.03 -12.58
N GLY A 27 -13.04 -11.42 -11.39
CA GLY A 27 -13.37 -12.14 -10.16
C GLY A 27 -12.49 -11.85 -8.95
N GLY A 28 -11.47 -11.03 -9.09
CA GLY A 28 -10.54 -10.62 -8.03
C GLY A 28 -9.08 -10.83 -8.43
N ALA A 29 -8.18 -10.18 -7.72
CA ALA A 29 -6.74 -10.31 -7.95
C ALA A 29 -6.16 -11.52 -7.20
N THR A 30 -5.12 -12.14 -7.75
CA THR A 30 -4.42 -13.27 -7.11
C THR A 30 -3.62 -12.85 -5.88
N ASP A 31 -3.02 -11.67 -5.93
CA ASP A 31 -2.25 -11.09 -4.84
C ASP A 31 -2.73 -9.65 -4.59
N VAL A 32 -3.17 -9.38 -3.37
CA VAL A 32 -3.65 -8.06 -2.96
C VAL A 32 -2.84 -7.58 -1.78
N PHE A 33 -2.12 -6.47 -1.97
CA PHE A 33 -1.34 -5.84 -0.90
C PHE A 33 -2.14 -4.70 -0.26
N GLU A 34 -2.27 -4.76 1.05
CA GLU A 34 -2.83 -3.68 1.86
C GLU A 34 -1.68 -2.93 2.55
N ALA A 35 -1.57 -1.63 2.29
CA ALA A 35 -0.47 -0.80 2.77
C ALA A 35 -0.94 0.48 3.50
N VAL A 36 -2.24 0.61 3.75
CA VAL A 36 -2.83 1.77 4.46
C VAL A 36 -2.75 1.58 5.97
N GLY A 37 -2.93 0.34 6.44
CA GLY A 37 -2.97 0.03 7.87
C GLY A 37 -4.33 0.33 8.50
N SER A 38 -5.42 0.07 7.80
CA SER A 38 -6.76 0.20 8.37
C SER A 38 -7.58 -1.08 8.21
N GLU A 39 -8.43 -1.37 9.19
CA GLU A 39 -9.35 -2.51 9.16
C GLU A 39 -10.27 -2.48 7.93
N LYS A 40 -10.73 -1.29 7.53
CA LYS A 40 -11.55 -1.10 6.35
C LYS A 40 -10.80 -1.47 5.08
N ALA A 41 -9.59 -0.95 4.90
CA ALA A 41 -8.76 -1.24 3.71
C ALA A 41 -8.39 -2.72 3.66
N LEU A 42 -8.07 -3.33 4.81
CA LEU A 42 -7.76 -4.77 4.88
C LEU A 42 -8.98 -5.64 4.55
N GLY A 43 -10.17 -5.27 5.02
CA GLY A 43 -11.43 -5.95 4.66
C GLY A 43 -11.74 -5.84 3.15
N GLN A 44 -11.51 -4.67 2.56
CA GLN A 44 -11.62 -4.45 1.11
C GLN A 44 -10.59 -5.28 0.33
N ALA A 45 -9.33 -5.29 0.77
CA ALA A 45 -8.27 -6.09 0.16
C ALA A 45 -8.62 -7.58 0.17
N TYR A 46 -9.10 -8.10 1.31
CA TYR A 46 -9.56 -9.48 1.42
C TYR A 46 -10.72 -9.77 0.46
N SER A 47 -11.70 -8.86 0.37
CA SER A 47 -12.85 -9.01 -0.51
C SER A 47 -12.50 -8.92 -1.99
N ALA A 48 -11.45 -8.17 -2.32
CA ALA A 48 -10.93 -8.02 -3.67
C ALA A 48 -10.03 -9.17 -4.14
N THR A 49 -9.57 -10.02 -3.21
CA THR A 49 -8.76 -11.20 -3.52
C THR A 49 -9.63 -12.29 -4.15
N CYS A 50 -9.15 -12.97 -5.19
CA CYS A 50 -9.84 -14.07 -5.84
C CYS A 50 -9.81 -15.36 -4.98
N LYS A 51 -10.53 -16.40 -5.42
CA LYS A 51 -10.43 -17.74 -4.82
C LYS A 51 -9.02 -18.30 -5.00
N GLY A 52 -8.48 -18.93 -3.97
CA GLY A 52 -7.09 -19.40 -3.92
C GLY A 52 -6.03 -18.29 -3.83
N GLY A 53 -6.44 -17.02 -3.82
CA GLY A 53 -5.56 -15.87 -3.80
C GLY A 53 -5.04 -15.48 -2.41
N ARG A 54 -4.13 -14.51 -2.38
CA ARG A 54 -3.44 -14.05 -1.17
C ARG A 54 -3.74 -12.58 -0.89
N THR A 55 -4.15 -12.28 0.33
CA THR A 55 -4.19 -10.93 0.87
C THR A 55 -2.99 -10.73 1.77
N ILE A 56 -2.13 -9.77 1.46
CA ILE A 56 -0.91 -9.46 2.21
C ILE A 56 -1.05 -8.09 2.84
N THR A 57 -1.09 -8.00 4.18
CA THR A 57 -1.11 -6.72 4.87
C THR A 57 0.30 -6.33 5.32
N VAL A 58 0.73 -5.14 4.90
CA VAL A 58 2.00 -4.50 5.25
C VAL A 58 1.77 -3.19 6.01
N GLY A 59 0.55 -2.65 5.95
CA GLY A 59 0.13 -1.48 6.73
C GLY A 59 0.04 -1.82 8.21
N LEU A 60 0.42 -0.87 9.08
CA LEU A 60 0.36 -1.05 10.53
C LEU A 60 -0.92 -0.39 11.06
N PRO A 61 -1.94 -1.17 11.48
CA PRO A 61 -3.17 -0.62 12.01
C PRO A 61 -2.98 -0.08 13.43
N SER A 62 -3.93 0.73 13.88
CA SER A 62 -3.97 1.19 15.27
C SER A 62 -4.13 0.01 16.24
N PRO A 63 -3.54 0.10 17.44
CA PRO A 63 -3.78 -0.91 18.48
C PRO A 63 -5.28 -1.09 18.76
N GLY A 64 -5.74 -2.34 18.81
CA GLY A 64 -7.15 -2.67 19.05
C GLY A 64 -8.03 -2.73 17.80
N SER A 65 -7.50 -2.40 16.61
CA SER A 65 -8.23 -2.64 15.36
C SER A 65 -8.47 -4.12 15.12
N GLU A 66 -9.68 -4.48 14.70
CA GLU A 66 -10.10 -5.85 14.47
C GLU A 66 -10.55 -6.05 13.02
N LEU A 67 -10.05 -7.08 12.37
CA LEU A 67 -10.53 -7.51 11.06
C LEU A 67 -11.72 -8.46 11.19
N ARG A 68 -12.83 -8.13 10.52
CA ARG A 68 -13.98 -9.03 10.36
C ARG A 68 -14.05 -9.54 8.93
N ILE A 69 -13.92 -10.85 8.76
CA ILE A 69 -14.05 -11.53 7.47
C ILE A 69 -15.02 -12.71 7.58
N PRO A 70 -15.70 -13.09 6.48
CA PRO A 70 -16.52 -14.29 6.45
C PRO A 70 -15.64 -15.53 6.62
N ALA A 71 -15.71 -16.20 7.78
CA ALA A 71 -14.85 -17.34 8.09
C ALA A 71 -14.97 -18.48 7.07
N LEU A 72 -16.18 -18.70 6.51
CA LEU A 72 -16.41 -19.71 5.49
C LEU A 72 -15.56 -19.49 4.24
N SER A 73 -15.33 -18.24 3.85
CA SER A 73 -14.53 -17.91 2.64
C SER A 73 -13.07 -18.33 2.75
N LEU A 74 -12.48 -18.37 3.96
CA LEU A 74 -11.13 -18.89 4.15
C LEU A 74 -11.02 -20.35 3.74
N VAL A 75 -12.03 -21.16 4.11
CA VAL A 75 -12.01 -22.60 3.83
C VAL A 75 -12.58 -22.91 2.44
N ALA A 76 -13.78 -22.40 2.13
CA ALA A 76 -14.47 -22.74 0.89
C ALA A 76 -13.84 -22.16 -0.38
N GLU A 77 -13.09 -21.07 -0.22
CA GLU A 77 -12.41 -20.40 -1.33
C GLU A 77 -10.87 -20.48 -1.24
N GLU A 78 -10.36 -21.22 -0.26
CA GLU A 78 -8.91 -21.45 -0.04
C GLU A 78 -8.08 -20.15 -0.03
N ARG A 79 -8.66 -19.05 0.47
CA ARG A 79 -7.98 -17.75 0.54
C ARG A 79 -6.90 -17.74 1.63
N GLN A 80 -5.84 -17.00 1.38
CA GLN A 80 -4.77 -16.80 2.34
C GLN A 80 -4.74 -15.37 2.85
N LEU A 81 -4.51 -15.19 4.15
CA LEU A 81 -4.28 -13.88 4.77
C LEU A 81 -2.91 -13.90 5.45
N LEU A 82 -2.02 -13.01 5.01
CA LEU A 82 -0.62 -12.98 5.40
C LEU A 82 -0.26 -11.62 5.98
N GLY A 83 0.42 -11.61 7.13
CA GLY A 83 1.03 -10.41 7.68
C GLY A 83 2.48 -10.28 7.20
N SER A 84 2.92 -9.03 6.96
CA SER A 84 4.29 -8.75 6.54
C SER A 84 4.76 -7.43 7.18
N TYR A 85 5.53 -7.52 8.24
CA TYR A 85 6.10 -6.35 8.90
C TYR A 85 7.29 -5.82 8.11
N MET A 86 7.24 -4.53 7.73
CA MET A 86 8.25 -3.88 6.88
C MET A 86 8.58 -4.66 5.59
N GLY A 87 7.57 -5.29 4.96
CA GLY A 87 7.79 -6.12 3.79
C GLY A 87 8.59 -7.39 4.07
N SER A 88 8.66 -7.85 5.33
CA SER A 88 9.48 -8.99 5.78
C SER A 88 10.96 -8.83 5.41
N CYS A 89 11.45 -7.59 5.26
CA CYS A 89 12.82 -7.32 4.88
C CYS A 89 13.80 -7.43 6.06
N ILE A 90 15.04 -7.75 5.73
CA ILE A 90 16.19 -7.62 6.64
C ILE A 90 16.94 -6.35 6.22
N PRO A 91 16.78 -5.21 6.96
CA PRO A 91 17.23 -3.89 6.48
C PRO A 91 18.70 -3.84 6.06
N LYS A 92 19.60 -4.42 6.85
CA LYS A 92 21.05 -4.45 6.54
C LYS A 92 21.38 -5.16 5.23
N ARG A 93 20.58 -6.16 4.85
CA ARG A 93 20.77 -6.93 3.61
C ARG A 93 20.02 -6.28 2.45
N ASP A 94 18.78 -5.87 2.67
CA ASP A 94 17.84 -5.58 1.58
C ASP A 94 17.88 -4.11 1.15
N ILE A 95 18.18 -3.16 2.07
CA ILE A 95 18.31 -1.73 1.68
C ILE A 95 19.40 -1.51 0.63
N PRO A 96 20.63 -2.08 0.76
CA PRO A 96 21.64 -1.96 -0.29
C PRO A 96 21.15 -2.49 -1.64
N ARG A 97 20.43 -3.61 -1.66
CA ARG A 97 19.86 -4.20 -2.88
C ARG A 97 18.80 -3.30 -3.52
N PHE A 98 17.93 -2.66 -2.72
CA PHE A 98 16.95 -1.70 -3.22
C PHE A 98 17.61 -0.46 -3.82
N LEU A 99 18.69 0.03 -3.20
CA LEU A 99 19.47 1.13 -3.75
C LEU A 99 20.15 0.77 -5.09
N GLU A 100 20.64 -0.45 -5.22
CA GLU A 100 21.20 -0.96 -6.47
C GLU A 100 20.15 -1.04 -7.57
N LEU A 101 18.98 -1.64 -7.29
CA LEU A 101 17.85 -1.67 -8.21
C LEU A 101 17.39 -0.26 -8.63
N SER A 102 17.44 0.69 -7.70
CA SER A 102 17.12 2.09 -8.01
C SER A 102 18.16 2.74 -8.94
N ARG A 103 19.46 2.50 -8.71
CA ARG A 103 20.54 3.01 -9.58
C ARG A 103 20.49 2.42 -10.97
N GLU A 104 20.07 1.16 -11.10
CA GLU A 104 19.88 0.47 -12.36
C GLU A 104 18.57 0.85 -13.08
N GLY A 105 17.73 1.68 -12.47
CA GLY A 105 16.44 2.11 -13.03
C GLY A 105 15.30 1.09 -12.91
N HIS A 106 15.52 -0.02 -12.23
CA HIS A 106 14.50 -1.04 -12.00
C HIS A 106 13.52 -0.69 -10.86
N LEU A 107 13.91 0.22 -9.95
CA LEU A 107 13.09 0.71 -8.86
C LEU A 107 13.08 2.24 -8.85
N GLN A 108 11.97 2.84 -9.25
CA GLN A 108 11.80 4.28 -9.33
C GLN A 108 11.32 4.84 -7.98
N ILE A 109 12.24 5.15 -7.07
CA ILE A 109 11.89 5.71 -5.75
C ILE A 109 11.72 7.22 -5.79
N ASP A 110 12.33 7.92 -6.75
CA ASP A 110 12.29 9.38 -6.85
C ASP A 110 10.87 9.91 -7.16
N VAL A 111 10.05 9.14 -7.85
CA VAL A 111 8.63 9.49 -8.11
C VAL A 111 7.80 9.62 -6.83
N LEU A 112 8.26 9.07 -5.71
CA LEU A 112 7.60 9.18 -4.41
C LEU A 112 7.92 10.48 -3.68
N ASN A 113 8.98 11.20 -4.08
CA ASN A 113 9.36 12.47 -3.48
C ASN A 113 8.47 13.58 -4.03
N SER A 114 7.46 13.98 -3.26
CA SER A 114 6.52 15.01 -3.69
C SER A 114 7.13 16.41 -3.62
N ARG A 115 7.84 16.73 -2.53
CA ARG A 115 8.52 18.03 -2.35
C ARG A 115 9.58 18.01 -1.25
N PHE A 116 10.46 19.01 -1.31
CA PHE A 116 11.36 19.39 -0.21
C PHE A 116 10.73 20.51 0.60
N ILE A 117 10.85 20.44 1.91
CA ILE A 117 10.37 21.47 2.86
C ILE A 117 11.49 21.86 3.83
N THR A 118 11.36 23.02 4.46
CA THR A 118 12.19 23.44 5.59
C THR A 118 11.62 22.95 6.91
N LEU A 119 12.42 23.05 7.98
CA LEU A 119 11.94 22.65 9.32
C LEU A 119 10.73 23.51 9.78
N ASP A 120 10.70 24.79 9.44
CA ASP A 120 9.60 25.70 9.79
C ASP A 120 8.26 25.29 9.12
N GLN A 121 8.33 24.59 8.02
CA GLN A 121 7.16 24.10 7.26
C GLN A 121 6.66 22.72 7.71
N VAL A 122 7.22 22.16 8.79
CA VAL A 122 6.93 20.77 9.21
C VAL A 122 5.45 20.53 9.51
N ASN A 123 4.79 21.50 10.17
CA ASN A 123 3.37 21.36 10.51
C ASN A 123 2.48 21.36 9.26
N GLU A 124 2.72 22.29 8.32
CA GLU A 124 2.04 22.31 7.02
C GLU A 124 2.30 21.00 6.24
N GLY A 125 3.51 20.46 6.38
CA GLY A 125 3.88 19.17 5.80
C GLY A 125 3.05 18.02 6.35
N PHE A 126 2.82 17.97 7.66
CA PHE A 126 1.94 16.95 8.27
C PHE A 126 0.49 17.11 7.84
N ASP A 127 -0.01 18.34 7.72
CA ASP A 127 -1.38 18.60 7.25
C ASP A 127 -1.56 18.10 5.82
N ALA A 128 -0.60 18.39 4.92
CA ALA A 128 -0.63 17.93 3.53
C ALA A 128 -0.56 16.38 3.41
N LEU A 129 0.20 15.71 4.30
CA LEU A 129 0.23 14.25 4.38
C LEU A 129 -1.12 13.68 4.87
N ALA A 130 -1.72 14.31 5.88
CA ALA A 130 -3.02 13.87 6.40
C ALA A 130 -4.15 14.03 5.38
N GLN A 131 -4.06 15.04 4.52
CA GLN A 131 -5.02 15.31 3.43
C GLN A 131 -4.75 14.44 2.18
N GLY A 132 -3.64 13.70 2.15
CA GLY A 132 -3.27 12.86 0.99
C GLY A 132 -2.79 13.65 -0.23
N GLU A 133 -2.42 14.92 -0.07
CA GLU A 133 -1.94 15.78 -1.15
C GLU A 133 -0.53 15.39 -1.63
N VAL A 134 0.24 14.77 -0.76
CA VAL A 134 1.63 14.39 -1.02
C VAL A 134 1.89 12.96 -0.56
N ALA A 135 2.72 12.22 -1.28
CA ALA A 135 3.13 10.87 -0.91
C ALA A 135 4.28 10.89 0.11
N ARG A 136 5.25 11.77 -0.08
CA ARG A 136 6.43 11.92 0.78
C ARG A 136 6.99 13.34 0.72
N GLN A 137 7.52 13.80 1.85
CA GLN A 137 8.22 15.08 1.94
C GLN A 137 9.58 14.87 2.61
N ILE A 138 10.56 15.63 2.18
CA ILE A 138 11.93 15.59 2.71
C ILE A 138 12.24 16.95 3.32
N ILE A 139 12.60 16.96 4.61
CA ILE A 139 13.07 18.17 5.29
C ILE A 139 14.52 18.40 4.88
N LYS A 140 14.80 19.56 4.27
CA LYS A 140 16.15 20.02 3.97
C LYS A 140 16.66 20.89 5.11
N PHE A 141 17.82 20.57 5.62
CA PHE A 141 18.56 21.42 6.54
C PHE A 141 19.62 22.18 5.75
N ASP A 142 19.67 23.51 5.91
CA ASP A 142 20.77 24.32 5.43
C ASP A 142 21.95 24.11 6.38
N ILE A 143 22.95 23.35 5.97
CA ILE A 143 24.19 23.06 6.70
C ILE A 143 25.31 23.92 6.11
#